data_b25e8423495066c162395a942bcacd2e
#
_entry.id   b25e8423495066c162395a942bcacd2e
#
_cell.length_a   1.000
_cell.length_b   1.000
_cell.length_c   1.000
_cell.angle_alpha   90.00
_cell.angle_beta   90.00
_cell.angle_gamma   90.00
#
_symmetry.space_group_name_H-M   'P 1'
#
loop_
_entity.id
_entity.type
_entity.pdbx_description
1 polymer ?
#
loop_
_entity_poly.entity_id
_entity_poly.type
_entity_poly.pdbx_seq_one_letter_code
_entity_poly.pdbx_strand_id
1 'polypeptide(L)'
;MYRGLLSLIIVFILTSLALAKGEDKILQALIYEEHGQFQKACDIYTNLFHENNESIYLQKALLLALSANLKQKNELLKASKDFLEHTAIARLNALYFFEIGDYKQAEAILYKLIKEEQDYRNYEILGDIFAKKALYTKALEQYNLAYKLFEHENLLLKIVEINIKNKNINQAKKTLEEFVKNSHCTLKTCTLLLKIYQEQKDYKASIQTLEKLYKLNNDIKYIYAMIELLVQEKNYTQALNLTQKYNIDPDTKIFLYTQTKDYKKAYEIALKHYELSKDKKYLSMAGVLEFEIHMDPKSKKVTDPKILASIMKKFEQSVDVRSDALYQNYYGYALIEYDIDIAKGIELVGWALEQEPQNLYYLDSLAWGYYKLKDCKKAYEILLKTLHDKEFSSSDESKEHLKAIEKCLKQ
;
A
#
# COMPACT_ATOMS: atom_id res chain seq x y z
N MET A 1 8.89 13.76 -14.65
CA MET A 1 8.94 12.65 -15.62
C MET A 1 9.44 13.07 -17.01
N TYR A 2 9.54 14.36 -17.33
CA TYR A 2 9.98 14.89 -18.64
C TYR A 2 11.50 15.08 -18.81
N ARG A 3 12.31 14.97 -17.73
CA ARG A 3 13.77 15.19 -17.81
C ARG A 3 14.58 14.11 -18.54
N GLY A 4 14.08 12.88 -18.62
CA GLY A 4 14.81 11.77 -19.28
C GLY A 4 14.64 11.69 -20.80
N LEU A 5 13.54 12.21 -21.34
CA LEU A 5 13.32 12.24 -22.80
C LEU A 5 14.09 13.40 -23.49
N LEU A 6 14.34 14.49 -22.76
CA LEU A 6 15.08 15.64 -23.32
C LEU A 6 16.55 15.31 -23.61
N SER A 7 17.23 14.52 -22.78
CA SER A 7 18.68 14.29 -22.93
C SER A 7 19.05 13.42 -24.13
N LEU A 8 18.20 12.45 -24.52
CA LEU A 8 18.45 11.59 -25.71
C LEU A 8 18.12 12.27 -27.03
N ILE A 9 17.21 13.22 -27.05
CA ILE A 9 16.85 14.03 -28.24
C ILE A 9 17.94 15.07 -28.55
N ILE A 10 18.63 15.58 -27.53
CA ILE A 10 19.66 16.62 -27.67
C ILE A 10 20.88 16.11 -28.48
N VAL A 11 21.33 14.87 -28.27
CA VAL A 11 22.52 14.31 -28.95
C VAL A 11 22.29 14.08 -30.45
N PHE A 12 21.09 13.69 -30.87
CA PHE A 12 20.78 13.43 -32.30
C PHE A 12 20.49 14.71 -33.11
N ILE A 13 20.15 15.81 -32.46
CA ILE A 13 19.79 17.09 -33.12
C ILE A 13 21.05 17.95 -33.36
N LEU A 14 22.09 17.84 -32.55
CA LEU A 14 23.34 18.61 -32.71
C LEU A 14 24.05 18.35 -34.04
N THR A 15 23.91 17.13 -34.63
CA THR A 15 24.54 16.80 -35.92
C THR A 15 23.80 17.32 -37.14
N SER A 16 22.48 17.59 -37.02
CA SER A 16 21.66 18.13 -38.13
C SER A 16 21.50 19.68 -38.09
N LEU A 17 21.77 20.31 -36.97
CA LEU A 17 21.67 21.77 -36.77
C LEU A 17 22.93 22.55 -37.16
N ALA A 18 24.07 21.88 -37.36
CA ALA A 18 25.35 22.51 -37.73
C ALA A 18 25.38 23.19 -39.11
N LEU A 19 24.30 23.07 -39.89
CA LEU A 19 24.17 23.64 -41.25
C LEU A 19 23.14 24.78 -41.36
N ALA A 20 22.51 25.20 -40.24
CA ALA A 20 21.42 26.21 -40.28
C ALA A 20 21.92 27.63 -39.96
N LYS A 21 21.49 28.63 -40.76
CA LYS A 21 21.73 30.05 -40.51
C LYS A 21 21.10 30.44 -39.16
N GLY A 22 21.91 30.86 -38.18
CA GLY A 22 21.43 31.36 -36.89
C GLY A 22 21.89 30.53 -35.66
N GLU A 23 23.12 29.98 -35.72
CA GLU A 23 23.68 29.13 -34.66
C GLU A 23 23.59 29.74 -33.24
N ASP A 24 23.87 31.05 -33.11
CA ASP A 24 23.76 31.76 -31.82
C ASP A 24 22.32 31.78 -31.28
N LYS A 25 21.32 31.99 -32.17
CA LYS A 25 19.90 32.02 -31.78
C LYS A 25 19.42 30.61 -31.37
N ILE A 26 19.89 29.57 -32.08
CA ILE A 26 19.57 28.18 -31.75
C ILE A 26 20.15 27.78 -30.40
N LEU A 27 21.42 28.13 -30.16
CA LEU A 27 22.07 27.84 -28.87
C LEU A 27 21.32 28.58 -27.72
N GLN A 28 20.92 29.82 -27.94
CA GLN A 28 20.15 30.57 -26.96
C GLN A 28 18.77 29.92 -26.71
N ALA A 29 18.08 29.46 -27.74
CA ALA A 29 16.81 28.72 -27.58
C ALA A 29 16.98 27.43 -26.77
N LEU A 30 18.04 26.64 -27.03
CA LEU A 30 18.35 25.44 -26.29
C LEU A 30 18.64 25.71 -24.80
N ILE A 31 19.39 26.80 -24.50
CA ILE A 31 19.63 27.25 -23.14
C ILE A 31 18.32 27.61 -22.43
N TYR A 32 17.42 28.31 -23.12
CA TYR A 32 16.09 28.63 -22.55
C TYR A 32 15.24 27.39 -22.31
N GLU A 33 15.27 26.37 -23.21
CA GLU A 33 14.60 25.08 -22.99
C GLU A 33 15.14 24.40 -21.71
N GLU A 34 16.47 24.33 -21.54
CA GLU A 34 17.10 23.71 -20.38
C GLU A 34 16.71 24.36 -19.06
N HIS A 35 16.58 25.70 -19.07
CA HIS A 35 16.16 26.49 -17.91
C HIS A 35 14.63 26.58 -17.74
N GLY A 36 13.84 25.85 -18.55
CA GLY A 36 12.37 25.86 -18.47
C GLY A 36 11.70 27.15 -18.94
N GLN A 37 12.45 28.04 -19.63
CA GLN A 37 11.96 29.31 -20.19
C GLN A 37 11.33 29.10 -21.57
N PHE A 38 10.34 28.19 -21.62
CA PHE A 38 9.76 27.69 -22.88
C PHE A 38 9.17 28.76 -23.76
N GLN A 39 8.60 29.82 -23.19
CA GLN A 39 8.08 30.95 -23.98
C GLN A 39 9.20 31.64 -24.79
N LYS A 40 10.36 31.93 -24.18
CA LYS A 40 11.48 32.58 -24.86
C LYS A 40 12.09 31.67 -25.94
N ALA A 41 12.23 30.38 -25.64
CA ALA A 41 12.70 29.42 -26.64
C ALA A 41 11.73 29.35 -27.83
N CYS A 42 10.43 29.27 -27.57
CA CYS A 42 9.39 29.26 -28.59
C CYS A 42 9.40 30.52 -29.44
N ASP A 43 9.56 31.72 -28.84
CA ASP A 43 9.67 32.99 -29.58
C ASP A 43 10.86 32.96 -30.56
N ILE A 44 12.01 32.43 -30.14
CA ILE A 44 13.20 32.32 -31.00
C ILE A 44 12.93 31.35 -32.18
N TYR A 45 12.41 30.14 -31.90
CA TYR A 45 12.12 29.19 -32.98
C TYR A 45 11.04 29.70 -33.93
N THR A 46 10.03 30.41 -33.43
CA THR A 46 9.00 31.03 -34.27
C THR A 46 9.61 32.07 -35.20
N ASN A 47 10.50 32.95 -34.68
CA ASN A 47 11.21 33.91 -35.50
C ASN A 47 12.12 33.24 -36.54
N LEU A 48 12.87 32.21 -36.17
CA LEU A 48 13.70 31.44 -37.09
C LEU A 48 12.86 30.78 -38.19
N PHE A 49 11.67 30.29 -37.86
CA PHE A 49 10.74 29.75 -38.85
C PHE A 49 10.27 30.84 -39.83
N HIS A 50 9.90 32.01 -39.34
CA HIS A 50 9.47 33.11 -40.22
C HIS A 50 10.62 33.64 -41.09
N GLU A 51 11.86 33.62 -40.59
CA GLU A 51 13.04 34.07 -41.35
C GLU A 51 13.46 33.10 -42.44
N ASN A 52 13.35 31.78 -42.18
CA ASN A 52 13.96 30.74 -43.05
C ASN A 52 12.93 29.78 -43.68
N ASN A 53 11.69 29.76 -43.22
CA ASN A 53 10.62 28.83 -43.64
C ASN A 53 11.02 27.35 -43.53
N GLU A 54 11.90 27.00 -42.58
CA GLU A 54 12.36 25.61 -42.38
C GLU A 54 11.46 24.86 -41.39
N SER A 55 11.02 23.66 -41.77
CA SER A 55 10.13 22.81 -41.01
C SER A 55 10.67 22.44 -39.62
N ILE A 56 12.00 22.37 -39.45
CA ILE A 56 12.63 22.05 -38.17
C ILE A 56 12.33 23.10 -37.08
N TYR A 57 12.33 24.37 -37.45
CA TYR A 57 12.00 25.43 -36.48
C TYR A 57 10.53 25.46 -36.16
N LEU A 58 9.66 25.24 -37.15
CA LEU A 58 8.23 25.07 -36.92
C LEU A 58 7.93 23.89 -35.98
N GLN A 59 8.59 22.74 -36.20
CA GLN A 59 8.46 21.57 -35.34
C GLN A 59 8.84 21.90 -33.90
N LYS A 60 9.97 22.57 -33.67
CA LYS A 60 10.46 22.95 -32.34
C LYS A 60 9.52 23.95 -31.66
N ALA A 61 9.12 25.01 -32.36
CA ALA A 61 8.18 25.99 -31.86
C ALA A 61 6.82 25.37 -31.51
N LEU A 62 6.28 24.51 -32.39
CA LEU A 62 5.00 23.84 -32.22
C LEU A 62 5.04 22.87 -31.03
N LEU A 63 6.12 22.10 -30.88
CA LEU A 63 6.31 21.20 -29.74
C LEU A 63 6.26 21.97 -28.40
N LEU A 64 7.01 23.08 -28.31
CA LEU A 64 7.02 23.92 -27.10
C LEU A 64 5.66 24.59 -26.87
N ALA A 65 5.04 25.10 -27.92
CA ALA A 65 3.75 25.78 -27.83
C ALA A 65 2.62 24.84 -27.38
N LEU A 66 2.63 23.58 -27.80
CA LEU A 66 1.67 22.56 -27.40
C LEU A 66 1.96 22.09 -25.96
N SER A 67 3.22 21.74 -25.66
CA SER A 67 3.58 21.16 -24.34
C SER A 67 3.41 22.13 -23.16
N ALA A 68 3.65 23.44 -23.39
CA ALA A 68 3.53 24.48 -22.38
C ALA A 68 2.30 25.41 -22.57
N ASN A 69 1.41 25.07 -23.51
CA ASN A 69 0.20 25.84 -23.84
C ASN A 69 0.49 27.35 -24.07
N LEU A 70 1.50 27.63 -24.90
CA LEU A 70 1.97 28.99 -25.14
C LEU A 70 1.05 29.81 -26.08
N LYS A 71 1.20 31.14 -26.06
CA LYS A 71 0.36 32.05 -26.83
C LYS A 71 0.39 31.85 -28.36
N GLN A 72 1.53 31.41 -28.92
CA GLN A 72 1.71 31.17 -30.36
C GLN A 72 1.06 29.87 -30.87
N LYS A 73 0.51 29.02 -29.97
CA LYS A 73 -0.03 27.70 -30.32
C LYS A 73 -0.94 27.72 -31.56
N ASN A 74 -1.91 28.60 -31.58
CA ASN A 74 -2.89 28.65 -32.66
C ASN A 74 -2.29 29.12 -33.99
N GLU A 75 -1.35 30.05 -33.97
CA GLU A 75 -0.61 30.50 -35.15
C GLU A 75 0.23 29.38 -35.72
N LEU A 76 1.01 28.70 -34.89
CA LEU A 76 1.88 27.60 -35.29
C LEU A 76 1.08 26.39 -35.80
N LEU A 77 -0.09 26.11 -35.21
CA LEU A 77 -1.01 25.07 -35.72
C LEU A 77 -1.58 25.43 -37.09
N LYS A 78 -1.83 26.72 -37.36
CA LYS A 78 -2.26 27.17 -38.67
C LYS A 78 -1.14 26.98 -39.69
N ALA A 79 0.07 27.42 -39.36
CA ALA A 79 1.25 27.28 -40.22
C ALA A 79 1.62 25.80 -40.48
N SER A 80 1.43 24.92 -39.49
CA SER A 80 1.78 23.51 -39.63
C SER A 80 0.96 22.74 -40.65
N LYS A 81 -0.17 23.28 -41.13
CA LYS A 81 -1.02 22.64 -42.14
C LYS A 81 -0.30 22.47 -43.47
N ASP A 82 0.60 23.39 -43.78
CA ASP A 82 1.38 23.38 -45.04
C ASP A 82 2.60 22.44 -44.97
N PHE A 83 2.82 21.83 -43.78
CA PHE A 83 3.98 20.96 -43.50
C PHE A 83 3.56 19.56 -42.98
N LEU A 84 2.36 19.09 -43.30
CA LEU A 84 1.86 17.78 -42.84
C LEU A 84 2.53 16.57 -43.54
N GLU A 85 3.33 16.79 -44.54
CA GLU A 85 4.24 15.76 -45.11
C GLU A 85 5.43 15.46 -44.18
N HIS A 86 5.77 16.37 -43.29
CA HIS A 86 6.79 16.14 -42.27
C HIS A 86 6.20 15.31 -41.10
N THR A 87 6.61 14.07 -41.00
CA THR A 87 6.11 13.09 -40.02
C THR A 87 6.02 13.63 -38.59
N ALA A 88 7.05 14.38 -38.14
CA ALA A 88 7.07 14.93 -36.78
C ALA A 88 6.01 16.03 -36.57
N ILE A 89 5.80 16.90 -37.57
CA ILE A 89 4.78 17.97 -37.49
C ILE A 89 3.39 17.36 -37.56
N ALA A 90 3.17 16.39 -38.49
CA ALA A 90 1.91 15.70 -38.60
C ALA A 90 1.55 14.97 -37.25
N ARG A 91 2.54 14.34 -36.61
CA ARG A 91 2.34 13.69 -35.29
C ARG A 91 1.97 14.69 -34.19
N LEU A 92 2.60 15.88 -34.17
CA LEU A 92 2.23 16.95 -33.23
C LEU A 92 0.79 17.45 -33.47
N ASN A 93 0.35 17.54 -34.72
CA ASN A 93 -1.05 17.84 -35.04
C ASN A 93 -2.00 16.73 -34.57
N ALA A 94 -1.64 15.47 -34.76
CA ALA A 94 -2.43 14.35 -34.26
C ALA A 94 -2.56 14.37 -32.73
N LEU A 95 -1.47 14.67 -32.02
CA LEU A 95 -1.48 14.85 -30.56
C LEU A 95 -2.38 16.00 -30.13
N TYR A 96 -2.33 17.13 -30.81
CA TYR A 96 -3.19 18.27 -30.55
C TYR A 96 -4.69 17.88 -30.72
N PHE A 97 -5.05 17.24 -31.83
CA PHE A 97 -6.42 16.80 -32.05
C PHE A 97 -6.86 15.76 -31.02
N PHE A 98 -5.96 14.88 -30.56
CA PHE A 98 -6.23 13.97 -29.47
C PHE A 98 -6.53 14.71 -28.16
N GLU A 99 -5.74 15.74 -27.81
CA GLU A 99 -5.91 16.52 -26.58
C GLU A 99 -7.24 17.29 -26.53
N ILE A 100 -7.66 17.86 -27.67
CA ILE A 100 -8.94 18.58 -27.75
C ILE A 100 -10.15 17.65 -27.97
N GLY A 101 -9.93 16.32 -28.04
CA GLY A 101 -11.00 15.33 -28.21
C GLY A 101 -11.48 15.13 -29.66
N ASP A 102 -10.84 15.78 -30.67
CA ASP A 102 -11.16 15.51 -32.07
C ASP A 102 -10.42 14.26 -32.56
N TYR A 103 -10.89 13.12 -32.01
CA TYR A 103 -10.31 11.82 -32.34
C TYR A 103 -10.38 11.46 -33.83
N LYS A 104 -11.39 11.99 -34.54
CA LYS A 104 -11.55 11.72 -35.98
C LYS A 104 -10.39 12.30 -36.79
N GLN A 105 -10.03 13.56 -36.53
CA GLN A 105 -8.89 14.19 -37.19
C GLN A 105 -7.56 13.53 -36.79
N ALA A 106 -7.39 13.23 -35.48
CA ALA A 106 -6.20 12.54 -35.01
C ALA A 106 -6.02 11.18 -35.68
N GLU A 107 -7.06 10.33 -35.75
CA GLU A 107 -7.04 9.03 -36.39
C GLU A 107 -6.68 9.16 -37.90
N ALA A 108 -7.27 10.12 -38.62
CA ALA A 108 -7.02 10.33 -40.03
C ALA A 108 -5.53 10.64 -40.34
N ILE A 109 -4.92 11.48 -39.52
CA ILE A 109 -3.49 11.80 -39.62
C ILE A 109 -2.63 10.58 -39.29
N LEU A 110 -2.94 9.88 -38.20
CA LEU A 110 -2.15 8.73 -37.74
C LEU A 110 -2.21 7.57 -38.74
N TYR A 111 -3.37 7.27 -39.34
CA TYR A 111 -3.48 6.24 -40.38
C TYR A 111 -2.68 6.59 -41.63
N LYS A 112 -2.57 7.87 -42.02
CA LYS A 112 -1.70 8.29 -43.10
C LYS A 112 -0.23 8.05 -42.75
N LEU A 113 0.19 8.49 -41.55
CA LEU A 113 1.56 8.31 -41.06
C LEU A 113 1.98 6.83 -40.98
N ILE A 114 1.09 5.95 -40.49
CA ILE A 114 1.37 4.50 -40.38
C ILE A 114 1.59 3.85 -41.77
N LYS A 115 0.90 4.33 -42.81
CA LYS A 115 1.10 3.83 -44.18
C LYS A 115 2.45 4.24 -44.75
N GLU A 116 2.95 5.41 -44.39
CA GLU A 116 4.21 5.95 -44.86
C GLU A 116 5.40 5.41 -44.06
N GLU A 117 5.26 5.31 -42.75
CA GLU A 117 6.31 4.87 -41.82
C GLU A 117 5.71 4.13 -40.60
N GLN A 118 6.23 2.93 -40.36
CA GLN A 118 5.87 2.15 -39.17
C GLN A 118 6.67 2.61 -37.94
N ASP A 119 6.23 3.70 -37.32
CA ASP A 119 6.82 4.24 -36.10
C ASP A 119 5.94 3.87 -34.89
N TYR A 120 6.54 3.29 -33.85
CA TYR A 120 5.82 2.88 -32.64
C TYR A 120 4.97 4.01 -32.02
N ARG A 121 5.42 5.25 -32.11
CA ARG A 121 4.73 6.43 -31.55
C ARG A 121 3.37 6.66 -32.21
N ASN A 122 3.22 6.39 -33.50
CA ASN A 122 1.95 6.53 -34.22
C ASN A 122 0.94 5.50 -33.72
N TYR A 123 1.37 4.26 -33.52
CA TYR A 123 0.54 3.18 -32.95
C TYR A 123 0.21 3.47 -31.48
N GLU A 124 1.16 3.99 -30.71
CA GLU A 124 0.92 4.34 -29.30
C GLU A 124 -0.18 5.40 -29.15
N ILE A 125 -0.12 6.48 -29.94
CA ILE A 125 -1.15 7.55 -29.91
C ILE A 125 -2.50 7.00 -30.39
N LEU A 126 -2.53 6.14 -31.41
CA LEU A 126 -3.75 5.51 -31.88
C LEU A 126 -4.35 4.59 -30.80
N GLY A 127 -3.52 3.88 -30.08
CA GLY A 127 -3.91 3.10 -28.91
C GLY A 127 -4.51 3.98 -27.80
N ASP A 128 -3.91 5.14 -27.53
CA ASP A 128 -4.43 6.11 -26.54
C ASP A 128 -5.81 6.64 -26.97
N ILE A 129 -6.02 6.92 -28.24
CA ILE A 129 -7.34 7.31 -28.78
C ILE A 129 -8.39 6.22 -28.54
N PHE A 130 -8.08 4.97 -28.86
CA PHE A 130 -9.01 3.86 -28.66
C PHE A 130 -9.26 3.60 -27.16
N ALA A 131 -8.27 3.77 -26.33
CA ALA A 131 -8.42 3.66 -24.88
C ALA A 131 -9.36 4.73 -24.31
N LYS A 132 -9.25 5.98 -24.78
CA LYS A 132 -10.16 7.08 -24.41
C LYS A 132 -11.59 6.85 -24.89
N LYS A 133 -11.77 6.19 -26.04
CA LYS A 133 -13.08 5.78 -26.59
C LYS A 133 -13.61 4.48 -25.94
N ALA A 134 -12.94 3.94 -24.93
CA ALA A 134 -13.22 2.65 -24.29
C ALA A 134 -13.27 1.45 -25.25
N LEU A 135 -12.63 1.57 -26.42
CA LEU A 135 -12.47 0.49 -27.41
C LEU A 135 -11.24 -0.36 -27.09
N TYR A 136 -11.26 -1.03 -25.93
CA TYR A 136 -10.09 -1.67 -25.33
C TYR A 136 -9.41 -2.72 -26.21
N THR A 137 -10.18 -3.51 -26.96
CA THR A 137 -9.62 -4.49 -27.91
C THR A 137 -8.77 -3.81 -28.98
N LYS A 138 -9.28 -2.71 -29.58
CA LYS A 138 -8.53 -1.95 -30.58
C LYS A 138 -7.32 -1.24 -29.95
N ALA A 139 -7.45 -0.73 -28.72
CA ALA A 139 -6.33 -0.12 -28.02
C ALA A 139 -5.20 -1.13 -27.80
N LEU A 140 -5.52 -2.35 -27.35
CA LEU A 140 -4.54 -3.43 -27.16
C LEU A 140 -3.85 -3.83 -28.46
N GLU A 141 -4.59 -3.89 -29.57
CA GLU A 141 -4.03 -4.18 -30.89
C GLU A 141 -2.94 -3.16 -31.25
N GLN A 142 -3.25 -1.87 -31.12
CA GLN A 142 -2.30 -0.81 -31.46
C GLN A 142 -1.11 -0.77 -30.49
N TYR A 143 -1.34 -0.90 -29.19
CA TYR A 143 -0.25 -0.94 -28.22
C TYR A 143 0.69 -2.14 -28.40
N ASN A 144 0.15 -3.30 -28.77
CA ASN A 144 0.97 -4.49 -29.06
C ASN A 144 1.81 -4.30 -30.35
N LEU A 145 1.27 -3.64 -31.39
CA LEU A 145 2.04 -3.26 -32.54
C LEU A 145 3.17 -2.29 -32.21
N ALA A 146 2.85 -1.26 -31.40
CA ALA A 146 3.85 -0.32 -30.90
C ALA A 146 4.94 -1.03 -30.09
N TYR A 147 4.56 -1.91 -29.17
CA TYR A 147 5.48 -2.65 -28.29
C TYR A 147 6.40 -3.59 -29.08
N LYS A 148 5.89 -4.22 -30.13
CA LYS A 148 6.69 -5.06 -31.03
C LYS A 148 7.75 -4.25 -31.77
N LEU A 149 7.48 -2.98 -32.12
CA LEU A 149 8.44 -2.09 -32.76
C LEU A 149 9.47 -1.52 -31.81
N PHE A 150 9.05 -1.23 -30.56
CA PHE A 150 9.93 -0.68 -29.55
C PHE A 150 9.47 -1.08 -28.15
N GLU A 151 10.18 -2.04 -27.56
CA GLU A 151 9.90 -2.53 -26.21
C GLU A 151 10.35 -1.52 -25.16
N HIS A 152 9.41 -0.91 -24.44
CA HIS A 152 9.69 -0.07 -23.29
C HIS A 152 8.60 -0.16 -22.20
N GLU A 153 9.01 0.09 -20.97
CA GLU A 153 8.18 -0.11 -19.80
C GLU A 153 6.86 0.68 -19.81
N ASN A 154 6.87 1.94 -20.25
CA ASN A 154 5.65 2.76 -20.23
C ASN A 154 4.57 2.17 -21.16
N LEU A 155 4.96 1.64 -22.30
CA LEU A 155 4.04 1.01 -23.24
C LEU A 155 3.51 -0.32 -22.71
N LEU A 156 4.38 -1.12 -22.08
CA LEU A 156 3.96 -2.31 -21.34
C LEU A 156 2.91 -1.98 -20.28
N LEU A 157 3.12 -0.92 -19.49
CA LEU A 157 2.17 -0.50 -18.47
C LEU A 157 0.82 -0.08 -19.05
N LYS A 158 0.80 0.57 -20.23
CA LYS A 158 -0.44 0.86 -20.98
C LYS A 158 -1.17 -0.43 -21.38
N ILE A 159 -0.45 -1.43 -21.91
CA ILE A 159 -1.03 -2.75 -22.26
C ILE A 159 -1.65 -3.40 -21.02
N VAL A 160 -0.92 -3.40 -19.91
CA VAL A 160 -1.40 -3.97 -18.63
C VAL A 160 -2.62 -3.24 -18.12
N GLU A 161 -2.61 -1.90 -18.11
CA GLU A 161 -3.74 -1.08 -17.66
C GLU A 161 -5.01 -1.37 -18.49
N ILE A 162 -4.88 -1.48 -19.82
CA ILE A 162 -6.03 -1.77 -20.67
C ILE A 162 -6.54 -3.20 -20.47
N ASN A 163 -5.65 -4.18 -20.24
CA ASN A 163 -6.08 -5.53 -19.88
C ASN A 163 -6.87 -5.54 -18.57
N ILE A 164 -6.44 -4.77 -17.55
CA ILE A 164 -7.16 -4.62 -16.28
C ILE A 164 -8.54 -3.99 -16.52
N LYS A 165 -8.61 -2.88 -17.26
CA LYS A 165 -9.89 -2.21 -17.61
C LYS A 165 -10.83 -3.12 -18.39
N ASN A 166 -10.29 -3.97 -19.25
CA ASN A 166 -11.04 -4.96 -20.02
C ASN A 166 -11.35 -6.25 -19.24
N LYS A 167 -11.08 -6.26 -17.91
CA LYS A 167 -11.29 -7.41 -17.01
C LYS A 167 -10.43 -8.65 -17.35
N ASN A 168 -9.40 -8.50 -18.12
CA ASN A 168 -8.46 -9.55 -18.50
C ASN A 168 -7.26 -9.62 -17.51
N ILE A 169 -7.55 -9.76 -16.22
CA ILE A 169 -6.54 -9.70 -15.14
C ILE A 169 -5.43 -10.75 -15.33
N ASN A 170 -5.80 -11.96 -15.76
CA ASN A 170 -4.82 -13.03 -15.98
C ASN A 170 -3.84 -12.69 -17.11
N GLN A 171 -4.30 -12.03 -18.19
CA GLN A 171 -3.41 -11.57 -19.25
C GLN A 171 -2.52 -10.42 -18.77
N ALA A 172 -3.05 -9.48 -17.98
CA ALA A 172 -2.26 -8.41 -17.37
C ALA A 172 -1.14 -8.98 -16.47
N LYS A 173 -1.48 -9.98 -15.64
CA LYS A 173 -0.51 -10.70 -14.81
C LYS A 173 0.58 -11.36 -15.65
N LYS A 174 0.19 -12.15 -16.63
CA LYS A 174 1.14 -12.87 -17.51
C LYS A 174 2.10 -11.89 -18.19
N THR A 175 1.60 -10.79 -18.72
CA THR A 175 2.42 -9.75 -19.37
C THR A 175 3.46 -9.15 -18.43
N LEU A 176 3.05 -8.86 -17.17
CA LEU A 176 3.98 -8.36 -16.15
C LEU A 176 5.00 -9.42 -15.71
N GLU A 177 4.57 -10.67 -15.52
CA GLU A 177 5.46 -11.78 -15.12
C GLU A 177 6.55 -12.04 -16.17
N GLU A 178 6.18 -12.05 -17.45
CA GLU A 178 7.12 -12.20 -18.59
C GLU A 178 8.11 -11.04 -18.61
N PHE A 179 7.65 -9.80 -18.45
CA PHE A 179 8.53 -8.64 -18.40
C PHE A 179 9.50 -8.70 -17.22
N VAL A 180 9.01 -8.99 -16.00
CA VAL A 180 9.83 -9.09 -14.80
C VAL A 180 10.81 -10.26 -14.84
N LYS A 181 10.51 -11.32 -15.59
CA LYS A 181 11.41 -12.45 -15.82
C LYS A 181 12.56 -12.10 -16.76
N ASN A 182 12.28 -11.35 -17.82
CA ASN A 182 13.25 -11.03 -18.88
C ASN A 182 14.00 -9.72 -18.61
N SER A 183 13.38 -8.81 -17.87
CA SER A 183 13.91 -7.51 -17.47
C SER A 183 13.92 -7.40 -15.95
N HIS A 184 14.66 -6.44 -15.40
CA HIS A 184 14.61 -6.25 -13.94
C HIS A 184 13.27 -5.65 -13.51
N CYS A 185 12.76 -6.14 -12.38
CA CYS A 185 11.59 -5.55 -11.71
C CYS A 185 11.83 -4.06 -11.41
N THR A 186 11.00 -3.19 -11.91
CA THR A 186 10.98 -1.78 -11.50
C THR A 186 9.98 -1.58 -10.35
N LEU A 187 10.06 -0.42 -9.69
CA LEU A 187 9.10 -0.10 -8.64
C LEU A 187 7.65 -0.13 -9.15
N LYS A 188 7.41 0.35 -10.39
CA LYS A 188 6.07 0.41 -11.00
C LYS A 188 5.54 -0.97 -11.36
N THR A 189 6.33 -1.75 -12.10
CA THR A 189 5.90 -3.08 -12.57
C THR A 189 5.70 -4.05 -11.42
N CYS A 190 6.60 -4.05 -10.43
CA CYS A 190 6.45 -4.91 -9.26
C CYS A 190 5.32 -4.48 -8.32
N THR A 191 5.06 -3.18 -8.15
CA THR A 191 3.92 -2.72 -7.34
C THR A 191 2.59 -3.14 -7.99
N LEU A 192 2.50 -3.05 -9.33
CA LEU A 192 1.29 -3.47 -10.04
C LEU A 192 1.10 -4.99 -9.99
N LEU A 193 2.19 -5.75 -10.14
CA LEU A 193 2.16 -7.21 -10.04
C LEU A 193 1.77 -7.66 -8.62
N LEU A 194 2.33 -7.00 -7.58
CA LEU A 194 1.96 -7.25 -6.19
C LEU A 194 0.46 -7.05 -5.96
N LYS A 195 -0.10 -5.96 -6.48
CA LYS A 195 -1.55 -5.70 -6.35
C LYS A 195 -2.38 -6.83 -6.96
N ILE A 196 -2.00 -7.33 -8.14
CA ILE A 196 -2.71 -8.44 -8.78
C ILE A 196 -2.60 -9.72 -7.93
N TYR A 197 -1.41 -10.04 -7.40
CA TYR A 197 -1.24 -11.20 -6.54
C TYR A 197 -2.06 -11.12 -5.25
N GLN A 198 -2.10 -9.93 -4.62
CA GLN A 198 -2.90 -9.71 -3.40
C GLN A 198 -4.41 -9.86 -3.67
N GLU A 199 -4.92 -9.31 -4.78
CA GLU A 199 -6.32 -9.48 -5.19
C GLU A 199 -6.66 -10.96 -5.47
N GLN A 200 -5.70 -11.74 -5.98
CA GLN A 200 -5.83 -13.18 -6.22
C GLN A 200 -5.53 -14.04 -4.98
N LYS A 201 -5.15 -13.44 -3.84
CA LYS A 201 -4.71 -14.12 -2.62
C LYS A 201 -3.52 -15.08 -2.86
N ASP A 202 -2.69 -14.77 -3.84
CA ASP A 202 -1.43 -15.49 -4.06
C ASP A 202 -0.35 -14.94 -3.10
N TYR A 203 -0.43 -15.38 -1.84
CA TYR A 203 0.45 -14.91 -0.76
C TYR A 203 1.92 -15.21 -1.05
N LYS A 204 2.21 -16.38 -1.62
CA LYS A 204 3.60 -16.78 -1.95
C LYS A 204 4.21 -15.82 -2.98
N ALA A 205 3.53 -15.57 -4.08
CA ALA A 205 4.00 -14.64 -5.11
C ALA A 205 4.05 -13.20 -4.58
N SER A 206 3.11 -12.80 -3.71
CA SER A 206 3.10 -11.51 -3.03
C SER A 206 4.36 -11.31 -2.19
N ILE A 207 4.72 -12.29 -1.34
CA ILE A 207 5.92 -12.23 -0.49
C ILE A 207 7.20 -12.13 -1.33
N GLN A 208 7.31 -12.94 -2.39
CA GLN A 208 8.46 -12.86 -3.31
C GLN A 208 8.57 -11.49 -4.00
N THR A 209 7.44 -10.90 -4.34
CA THR A 209 7.40 -9.58 -4.98
C THR A 209 7.75 -8.46 -3.99
N LEU A 210 7.26 -8.56 -2.75
CA LEU A 210 7.64 -7.64 -1.67
C LEU A 210 9.15 -7.70 -1.36
N GLU A 211 9.75 -8.88 -1.41
CA GLU A 211 11.21 -9.03 -1.24
C GLU A 211 11.99 -8.31 -2.36
N LYS A 212 11.51 -8.41 -3.62
CA LYS A 212 12.10 -7.66 -4.74
C LYS A 212 11.95 -6.15 -4.54
N LEU A 213 10.76 -5.68 -4.13
CA LEU A 213 10.50 -4.27 -3.84
C LEU A 213 11.38 -3.73 -2.72
N TYR A 214 11.59 -4.52 -1.65
CA TYR A 214 12.53 -4.17 -0.59
C TYR A 214 13.96 -4.02 -1.11
N LYS A 215 14.43 -4.95 -1.94
CA LYS A 215 15.78 -4.89 -2.55
C LYS A 215 15.97 -3.66 -3.44
N LEU A 216 14.90 -3.10 -4.03
CA LEU A 216 14.97 -1.93 -4.90
C LEU A 216 15.16 -0.61 -4.14
N ASN A 217 14.58 -0.45 -2.95
CA ASN A 217 14.60 0.84 -2.26
C ASN A 217 14.83 0.78 -0.75
N ASN A 218 15.06 -0.41 -0.18
CA ASN A 218 15.28 -0.65 1.26
C ASN A 218 14.17 -0.09 2.18
N ASP A 219 12.94 0.05 1.69
CA ASP A 219 11.83 0.55 2.49
C ASP A 219 11.28 -0.55 3.40
N ILE A 220 11.45 -0.37 4.71
CA ILE A 220 11.06 -1.34 5.76
C ILE A 220 9.57 -1.71 5.71
N LYS A 221 8.71 -0.87 5.13
CA LYS A 221 7.27 -1.17 4.97
C LYS A 221 7.01 -2.49 4.23
N TYR A 222 7.88 -2.88 3.30
CA TYR A 222 7.74 -4.15 2.58
C TYR A 222 8.02 -5.35 3.47
N ILE A 223 8.90 -5.20 4.47
CA ILE A 223 9.14 -6.26 5.48
C ILE A 223 7.91 -6.41 6.38
N TYR A 224 7.31 -5.30 6.84
CA TYR A 224 6.07 -5.36 7.60
C TYR A 224 4.93 -6.00 6.79
N ALA A 225 4.78 -5.63 5.52
CA ALA A 225 3.78 -6.26 4.65
C ALA A 225 4.02 -7.77 4.46
N MET A 226 5.27 -8.23 4.38
CA MET A 226 5.59 -9.66 4.34
C MET A 226 5.21 -10.35 5.65
N ILE A 227 5.51 -9.73 6.81
CA ILE A 227 5.14 -10.26 8.13
C ILE A 227 3.62 -10.37 8.23
N GLU A 228 2.87 -9.35 7.82
CA GLU A 228 1.41 -9.35 7.83
C GLU A 228 0.83 -10.49 7.00
N LEU A 229 1.31 -10.70 5.77
CA LEU A 229 0.87 -11.83 4.93
C LEU A 229 1.19 -13.18 5.58
N LEU A 230 2.36 -13.33 6.18
CA LEU A 230 2.75 -14.55 6.88
C LEU A 230 1.88 -14.80 8.12
N VAL A 231 1.47 -13.76 8.82
CA VAL A 231 0.51 -13.84 9.94
C VAL A 231 -0.87 -14.27 9.45
N GLN A 232 -1.35 -13.75 8.32
CA GLN A 232 -2.61 -14.18 7.71
C GLN A 232 -2.58 -15.66 7.33
N GLU A 233 -1.44 -16.18 6.87
CA GLU A 233 -1.22 -17.61 6.59
C GLU A 233 -0.90 -18.44 7.84
N LYS A 234 -0.89 -17.85 9.03
CA LYS A 234 -0.48 -18.48 10.30
C LYS A 234 0.96 -19.05 10.26
N ASN A 235 1.79 -18.52 9.36
CA ASN A 235 3.20 -18.91 9.24
C ASN A 235 4.09 -18.06 10.15
N TYR A 236 3.84 -18.15 11.46
CA TYR A 236 4.51 -17.33 12.47
C TYR A 236 6.01 -17.58 12.54
N THR A 237 6.47 -18.78 12.21
CA THR A 237 7.91 -19.12 12.21
C THR A 237 8.68 -18.30 11.18
N GLN A 238 8.16 -18.19 9.95
CA GLN A 238 8.81 -17.37 8.92
C GLN A 238 8.70 -15.87 9.27
N ALA A 239 7.57 -15.44 9.83
CA ALA A 239 7.40 -14.06 10.31
C ALA A 239 8.45 -13.71 11.38
N LEU A 240 8.68 -14.59 12.36
CA LEU A 240 9.72 -14.42 13.40
C LEU A 240 11.12 -14.32 12.80
N ASN A 241 11.46 -15.14 11.80
CA ASN A 241 12.75 -15.04 11.11
C ASN A 241 12.97 -13.66 10.47
N LEU A 242 11.91 -13.07 9.88
CA LEU A 242 11.99 -11.70 9.34
C LEU A 242 12.21 -10.67 10.45
N THR A 243 11.56 -10.81 11.60
CA THR A 243 11.74 -9.85 12.71
C THR A 243 13.14 -9.87 13.28
N GLN A 244 13.82 -11.02 13.27
CA GLN A 244 15.21 -11.13 13.70
C GLN A 244 16.17 -10.52 12.69
N LYS A 245 15.94 -10.83 11.40
CA LYS A 245 16.83 -10.36 10.30
C LYS A 245 16.79 -8.84 10.13
N TYR A 246 15.63 -8.20 10.30
CA TYR A 246 15.41 -6.79 9.98
C TYR A 246 15.22 -5.88 11.19
N ASN A 247 15.51 -6.38 12.39
CA ASN A 247 15.39 -5.63 13.64
C ASN A 247 14.02 -4.92 13.80
N ILE A 248 12.95 -5.66 13.59
CA ILE A 248 11.57 -5.19 13.71
C ILE A 248 11.26 -4.81 15.17
N ASP A 249 10.27 -3.95 15.36
CA ASP A 249 9.85 -3.45 16.65
C ASP A 249 9.48 -4.55 17.68
N PRO A 250 9.53 -4.23 18.97
CA PRO A 250 9.25 -5.20 20.02
C PRO A 250 7.80 -5.69 20.04
N ASP A 251 6.84 -4.83 19.70
CA ASP A 251 5.42 -5.17 19.74
C ASP A 251 5.12 -6.30 18.75
N THR A 252 5.63 -6.19 17.53
CA THR A 252 5.52 -7.24 16.52
C THR A 252 6.15 -8.56 16.98
N LYS A 253 7.33 -8.49 17.62
CA LYS A 253 8.01 -9.69 18.15
C LYS A 253 7.20 -10.34 19.29
N ILE A 254 6.73 -9.55 20.24
CA ILE A 254 5.90 -10.02 21.37
C ILE A 254 4.65 -10.70 20.82
N PHE A 255 3.93 -10.04 19.89
CA PHE A 255 2.76 -10.60 19.24
C PHE A 255 3.05 -11.96 18.60
N LEU A 256 4.10 -12.07 17.80
CA LEU A 256 4.45 -13.31 17.10
C LEU A 256 4.84 -14.43 18.07
N TYR A 257 5.60 -14.14 19.13
CA TYR A 257 5.91 -15.13 20.16
C TYR A 257 4.66 -15.54 20.95
N THR A 258 3.71 -14.66 21.17
CA THR A 258 2.42 -14.98 21.79
C THR A 258 1.61 -15.93 20.88
N GLN A 259 1.57 -15.68 19.57
CA GLN A 259 0.91 -16.57 18.61
C GLN A 259 1.53 -17.98 18.55
N THR A 260 2.83 -18.08 18.79
CA THR A 260 3.53 -19.39 18.87
C THR A 260 3.51 -20.01 20.26
N LYS A 261 2.84 -19.36 21.24
CA LYS A 261 2.78 -19.73 22.66
C LYS A 261 4.16 -19.77 23.33
N ASP A 262 5.17 -19.09 22.77
CA ASP A 262 6.48 -18.90 23.42
C ASP A 262 6.40 -17.66 24.33
N TYR A 263 5.50 -17.73 25.33
CA TYR A 263 5.23 -16.63 26.26
C TYR A 263 6.49 -16.20 27.01
N LYS A 264 7.45 -17.12 27.22
CA LYS A 264 8.70 -16.82 27.92
C LYS A 264 9.53 -15.81 27.14
N LYS A 265 9.73 -16.02 25.83
CA LYS A 265 10.47 -15.05 24.99
C LYS A 265 9.72 -13.74 24.85
N ALA A 266 8.39 -13.78 24.69
CA ALA A 266 7.57 -12.57 24.68
C ALA A 266 7.77 -11.76 25.97
N TYR A 267 7.76 -12.42 27.15
CA TYR A 267 7.98 -11.81 28.44
C TYR A 267 9.36 -11.17 28.58
N GLU A 268 10.42 -11.87 28.19
CA GLU A 268 11.79 -11.35 28.20
C GLU A 268 11.93 -10.07 27.36
N ILE A 269 11.29 -10.04 26.20
CA ILE A 269 11.28 -8.86 25.31
C ILE A 269 10.50 -7.71 25.99
N ALA A 270 9.33 -7.97 26.54
CA ALA A 270 8.51 -6.97 27.20
C ALA A 270 9.26 -6.34 28.40
N LEU A 271 9.86 -7.14 29.27
CA LEU A 271 10.62 -6.63 30.40
C LEU A 271 11.82 -5.79 29.97
N LYS A 272 12.60 -6.29 28.99
CA LYS A 272 13.74 -5.54 28.46
C LYS A 272 13.32 -4.17 27.91
N HIS A 273 12.22 -4.12 27.17
CA HIS A 273 11.73 -2.85 26.63
C HIS A 273 11.15 -1.93 27.68
N TYR A 274 10.50 -2.45 28.73
CA TYR A 274 10.13 -1.67 29.88
C TYR A 274 11.34 -1.06 30.61
N GLU A 275 12.41 -1.82 30.80
CA GLU A 275 13.65 -1.33 31.42
C GLU A 275 14.27 -0.17 30.66
N LEU A 276 14.24 -0.22 29.31
CA LEU A 276 14.81 0.78 28.44
C LEU A 276 13.93 2.03 28.30
N SER A 277 12.63 1.86 28.08
CA SER A 277 11.70 2.96 27.74
C SER A 277 10.95 3.52 28.93
N LYS A 278 10.80 2.73 30.01
CA LYS A 278 9.89 2.98 31.13
C LYS A 278 8.41 3.11 30.72
N ASP A 279 8.08 2.65 29.50
CA ASP A 279 6.71 2.63 29.02
C ASP A 279 5.91 1.54 29.74
N LYS A 280 4.92 1.96 30.51
CA LYS A 280 4.06 1.11 31.32
C LYS A 280 3.34 0.02 30.54
N LYS A 281 3.09 0.25 29.23
CA LYS A 281 2.52 -0.75 28.33
C LYS A 281 3.28 -2.07 28.37
N TYR A 282 4.62 -2.01 28.30
CA TYR A 282 5.45 -3.21 28.35
C TYR A 282 5.44 -3.91 29.70
N LEU A 283 5.24 -3.16 30.80
CA LEU A 283 5.08 -3.77 32.13
C LEU A 283 3.72 -4.47 32.27
N SER A 284 2.66 -3.88 31.71
CA SER A 284 1.34 -4.53 31.62
C SER A 284 1.39 -5.81 30.77
N MET A 285 2.05 -5.74 29.59
CA MET A 285 2.30 -6.93 28.76
C MET A 285 3.05 -8.02 29.53
N ALA A 286 4.09 -7.64 30.28
CA ALA A 286 4.84 -8.60 31.08
C ALA A 286 3.95 -9.22 32.19
N GLY A 287 3.04 -8.47 32.78
CA GLY A 287 2.07 -9.01 33.73
C GLY A 287 1.18 -10.09 33.12
N VAL A 288 0.60 -9.81 31.94
CA VAL A 288 -0.22 -10.80 31.20
C VAL A 288 0.61 -12.03 30.83
N LEU A 289 1.79 -11.84 30.27
CA LEU A 289 2.65 -12.93 29.81
C LEU A 289 3.13 -13.82 30.97
N GLU A 290 3.46 -13.25 32.14
CA GLU A 290 3.80 -14.00 33.34
C GLU A 290 2.61 -14.80 33.86
N PHE A 291 1.39 -14.24 33.77
CA PHE A 291 0.17 -14.97 34.07
C PHE A 291 0.01 -16.18 33.16
N GLU A 292 0.14 -16.02 31.85
CA GLU A 292 0.05 -17.13 30.85
C GLU A 292 1.14 -18.18 31.03
N ILE A 293 2.37 -17.79 31.41
CA ILE A 293 3.48 -18.73 31.64
C ILE A 293 3.20 -19.66 32.82
N HIS A 294 2.57 -19.14 33.88
CA HIS A 294 2.40 -19.83 35.16
C HIS A 294 0.98 -20.29 35.46
N MET A 295 0.05 -20.04 34.54
CA MET A 295 -1.31 -20.50 34.64
C MET A 295 -1.38 -22.03 34.51
N ASP A 296 -1.95 -22.70 35.52
CA ASP A 296 -2.22 -24.12 35.47
C ASP A 296 -3.27 -24.42 34.37
N PRO A 297 -2.98 -25.34 33.42
CA PRO A 297 -3.89 -25.59 32.30
C PRO A 297 -5.27 -26.13 32.69
N LYS A 298 -5.40 -26.78 33.87
CA LYS A 298 -6.65 -27.36 34.32
C LYS A 298 -7.50 -26.39 35.14
N SER A 299 -6.86 -25.76 36.13
CA SER A 299 -7.58 -24.81 37.01
C SER A 299 -7.68 -23.42 36.42
N LYS A 300 -6.94 -23.11 35.36
CA LYS A 300 -6.84 -21.75 34.75
C LYS A 300 -6.37 -20.67 35.75
N LYS A 301 -5.66 -21.08 36.82
CA LYS A 301 -5.18 -20.19 37.89
C LYS A 301 -3.66 -20.27 38.04
N VAL A 302 -3.08 -19.18 38.52
CA VAL A 302 -1.71 -19.15 39.00
C VAL A 302 -1.75 -19.60 40.48
N THR A 303 -1.15 -20.74 40.79
CA THR A 303 -1.23 -21.34 42.12
C THR A 303 -0.08 -20.96 43.06
N ASP A 304 1.05 -20.46 42.50
CA ASP A 304 2.18 -19.97 43.32
C ASP A 304 1.92 -18.55 43.82
N PRO A 305 1.80 -18.34 45.18
CA PRO A 305 1.51 -17.01 45.72
C PRO A 305 2.58 -15.96 45.45
N LYS A 306 3.85 -16.37 45.29
CA LYS A 306 4.96 -15.44 44.98
C LYS A 306 4.87 -14.93 43.57
N ILE A 307 4.53 -15.81 42.64
CA ILE A 307 4.32 -15.46 41.22
C ILE A 307 3.09 -14.58 41.09
N LEU A 308 1.98 -14.95 41.74
CA LEU A 308 0.78 -14.11 41.75
C LEU A 308 1.07 -12.70 42.30
N ALA A 309 1.81 -12.58 43.38
CA ALA A 309 2.21 -11.29 43.93
C ALA A 309 3.10 -10.48 42.98
N SER A 310 3.96 -11.16 42.22
CA SER A 310 4.79 -10.53 41.15
C SER A 310 3.93 -9.96 40.04
N ILE A 311 2.93 -10.72 39.56
CA ILE A 311 1.97 -10.32 38.53
C ILE A 311 1.16 -9.11 39.01
N MET A 312 0.57 -9.21 40.22
CA MET A 312 -0.22 -8.13 40.79
C MET A 312 0.57 -6.82 40.92
N LYS A 313 1.82 -6.91 41.37
CA LYS A 313 2.70 -5.74 41.47
C LYS A 313 2.95 -5.08 40.12
N LYS A 314 3.12 -5.86 39.03
CA LYS A 314 3.29 -5.31 37.68
C LYS A 314 2.04 -4.56 37.25
N PHE A 315 0.86 -5.16 37.39
CA PHE A 315 -0.41 -4.52 37.07
C PHE A 315 -0.67 -3.26 37.88
N GLU A 316 -0.45 -3.31 39.20
CA GLU A 316 -0.62 -2.15 40.08
C GLU A 316 0.25 -0.96 39.66
N GLN A 317 1.46 -1.21 39.18
CA GLN A 317 2.40 -0.18 38.73
C GLN A 317 2.12 0.34 37.30
N SER A 318 1.38 -0.40 36.48
CA SER A 318 1.29 -0.11 35.04
C SER A 318 -0.15 0.12 34.53
N VAL A 319 -1.18 -0.41 35.20
CA VAL A 319 -2.57 -0.31 34.73
C VAL A 319 -3.30 0.82 35.43
N ASP A 320 -3.87 1.71 34.63
CA ASP A 320 -4.71 2.83 35.06
C ASP A 320 -5.90 3.01 34.08
N VAL A 321 -6.72 4.04 34.27
CA VAL A 321 -7.91 4.33 33.47
C VAL A 321 -7.59 4.57 31.98
N ARG A 322 -6.33 4.90 31.63
CA ARG A 322 -5.89 5.15 30.26
C ARG A 322 -5.24 3.94 29.61
N SER A 323 -5.11 2.85 30.35
CA SER A 323 -4.54 1.61 29.82
C SER A 323 -5.49 0.93 28.83
N ASP A 324 -4.95 0.12 27.93
CA ASP A 324 -5.76 -0.68 26.99
C ASP A 324 -6.71 -1.61 27.77
N ALA A 325 -7.91 -1.80 27.22
CA ALA A 325 -8.97 -2.62 27.79
C ALA A 325 -8.51 -4.04 28.20
N LEU A 326 -7.64 -4.62 27.38
CA LEU A 326 -7.05 -5.93 27.65
C LEU A 326 -6.37 -5.99 29.03
N TYR A 327 -5.50 -5.01 29.35
CA TYR A 327 -4.75 -5.00 30.61
C TYR A 327 -5.64 -4.65 31.80
N GLN A 328 -6.63 -3.78 31.60
CA GLN A 328 -7.63 -3.47 32.61
C GLN A 328 -8.45 -4.70 32.98
N ASN A 329 -8.88 -5.47 31.99
CA ASN A 329 -9.62 -6.71 32.23
C ASN A 329 -8.75 -7.78 32.89
N TYR A 330 -7.51 -8.02 32.42
CA TYR A 330 -6.62 -9.01 33.05
C TYR A 330 -6.37 -8.69 34.54
N TYR A 331 -6.08 -7.42 34.85
CA TYR A 331 -5.86 -7.01 36.22
C TYR A 331 -7.16 -7.09 37.04
N GLY A 332 -8.27 -6.60 36.51
CA GLY A 332 -9.58 -6.66 37.15
C GLY A 332 -10.04 -8.09 37.42
N TYR A 333 -9.95 -8.97 36.42
CA TYR A 333 -10.27 -10.39 36.57
C TYR A 333 -9.40 -11.06 37.65
N ALA A 334 -8.10 -10.81 37.64
CA ALA A 334 -7.21 -11.39 38.66
C ALA A 334 -7.55 -10.92 40.07
N LEU A 335 -7.89 -9.66 40.30
CA LEU A 335 -8.35 -9.16 41.59
C LEU A 335 -9.64 -9.84 42.05
N ILE A 336 -10.57 -10.10 41.12
CA ILE A 336 -11.85 -10.79 41.37
C ILE A 336 -11.61 -12.27 41.65
N GLU A 337 -10.87 -12.97 40.78
CA GLU A 337 -10.71 -14.40 40.81
C GLU A 337 -10.00 -14.87 42.08
N TYR A 338 -8.98 -14.14 42.52
CA TYR A 338 -8.20 -14.45 43.71
C TYR A 338 -8.74 -13.79 45.00
N ASP A 339 -9.93 -13.19 44.98
CA ASP A 339 -10.59 -12.52 46.12
C ASP A 339 -9.67 -11.46 46.79
N ILE A 340 -8.84 -10.75 46.00
CA ILE A 340 -7.89 -9.74 46.52
C ILE A 340 -8.59 -8.42 46.77
N ASP A 341 -9.27 -7.87 45.72
CA ASP A 341 -10.08 -6.65 45.82
C ASP A 341 -11.16 -6.71 44.71
N ILE A 342 -12.28 -7.30 45.05
CA ILE A 342 -13.38 -7.51 44.10
C ILE A 342 -13.96 -6.19 43.60
N ALA A 343 -14.05 -5.17 44.49
CA ALA A 343 -14.63 -3.88 44.12
C ALA A 343 -13.75 -3.15 43.07
N LYS A 344 -12.44 -3.08 43.32
CA LYS A 344 -11.48 -2.53 42.39
C LYS A 344 -11.42 -3.35 41.08
N GLY A 345 -11.55 -4.68 41.19
CA GLY A 345 -11.62 -5.55 40.04
C GLY A 345 -12.81 -5.23 39.11
N ILE A 346 -13.99 -5.04 39.70
CA ILE A 346 -15.22 -4.62 38.97
C ILE A 346 -15.03 -3.25 38.29
N GLU A 347 -14.41 -2.30 39.00
CA GLU A 347 -14.12 -0.97 38.48
C GLU A 347 -13.21 -1.06 37.21
N LEU A 348 -12.12 -1.82 37.31
CA LEU A 348 -11.17 -2.02 36.21
C LEU A 348 -11.83 -2.69 34.97
N VAL A 349 -12.63 -3.74 35.21
CA VAL A 349 -13.39 -4.39 34.11
C VAL A 349 -14.45 -3.43 33.55
N GLY A 350 -15.00 -2.54 34.38
CA GLY A 350 -15.87 -1.45 33.95
C GLY A 350 -15.19 -0.53 32.94
N TRP A 351 -13.96 -0.09 33.24
CA TRP A 351 -13.17 0.73 32.29
C TRP A 351 -12.86 -0.02 30.98
N ALA A 352 -12.58 -1.32 31.05
CA ALA A 352 -12.39 -2.12 29.85
C ALA A 352 -13.66 -2.18 29.00
N LEU A 353 -14.84 -2.31 29.63
CA LEU A 353 -16.14 -2.31 28.94
C LEU A 353 -16.55 -0.93 28.40
N GLU A 354 -16.05 0.18 28.97
CA GLU A 354 -16.23 1.51 28.36
C GLU A 354 -15.54 1.59 26.99
N GLN A 355 -14.38 0.92 26.84
CA GLN A 355 -13.66 0.87 25.56
C GLN A 355 -14.27 -0.17 24.60
N GLU A 356 -14.65 -1.34 25.10
CA GLU A 356 -15.17 -2.46 24.32
C GLU A 356 -16.49 -3.01 24.93
N PRO A 357 -17.62 -2.33 24.76
CA PRO A 357 -18.86 -2.64 25.48
C PRO A 357 -19.49 -4.00 25.21
N GLN A 358 -19.11 -4.64 24.09
CA GLN A 358 -19.64 -5.93 23.66
C GLN A 358 -18.64 -7.09 23.77
N ASN A 359 -17.49 -6.85 24.40
CA ASN A 359 -16.49 -7.89 24.56
C ASN A 359 -16.99 -8.94 25.56
N LEU A 360 -17.19 -10.17 25.10
CA LEU A 360 -17.80 -11.26 25.87
C LEU A 360 -16.95 -11.66 27.07
N TYR A 361 -15.63 -11.62 26.94
CA TYR A 361 -14.70 -11.94 28.01
C TYR A 361 -14.77 -10.89 29.16
N TYR A 362 -14.96 -9.63 28.81
CA TYR A 362 -15.07 -8.56 29.82
C TYR A 362 -16.43 -8.58 30.50
N LEU A 363 -17.49 -8.91 29.75
CA LEU A 363 -18.83 -9.12 30.33
C LEU A 363 -18.83 -10.30 31.31
N ASP A 364 -18.17 -11.41 30.96
CA ASP A 364 -18.03 -12.57 31.83
C ASP A 364 -17.25 -12.25 33.11
N SER A 365 -16.11 -11.55 33.00
CA SER A 365 -15.31 -11.07 34.12
C SER A 365 -16.14 -10.17 35.07
N LEU A 366 -16.99 -9.29 34.49
CA LEU A 366 -17.88 -8.43 35.27
C LEU A 366 -18.95 -9.23 35.98
N ALA A 367 -19.58 -10.20 35.31
CA ALA A 367 -20.56 -11.10 35.88
C ALA A 367 -19.97 -11.92 37.03
N TRP A 368 -18.75 -12.40 36.84
CA TRP A 368 -18.02 -13.13 37.90
C TRP A 368 -17.74 -12.24 39.10
N GLY A 369 -17.39 -10.97 38.92
CA GLY A 369 -17.23 -10.00 40.00
C GLY A 369 -18.50 -9.81 40.84
N TYR A 370 -19.66 -9.63 40.19
CA TYR A 370 -20.94 -9.53 40.92
C TYR A 370 -21.33 -10.85 41.61
N TYR A 371 -21.04 -12.01 41.02
CA TYR A 371 -21.22 -13.29 41.68
C TYR A 371 -20.39 -13.38 42.96
N LYS A 372 -19.14 -12.97 42.96
CA LYS A 372 -18.25 -12.94 44.14
C LYS A 372 -18.79 -12.00 45.22
N LEU A 373 -19.41 -10.88 44.85
CA LEU A 373 -20.13 -9.97 45.77
C LEU A 373 -21.47 -10.51 46.24
N LYS A 374 -21.91 -11.72 45.80
CA LYS A 374 -23.23 -12.30 46.12
C LYS A 374 -24.41 -11.55 45.46
N ASP A 375 -24.17 -10.67 44.52
CA ASP A 375 -25.24 -10.08 43.70
C ASP A 375 -25.56 -11.01 42.52
N CYS A 376 -26.16 -12.18 42.85
CA CYS A 376 -26.42 -13.25 41.89
C CYS A 376 -27.34 -12.82 40.76
N LYS A 377 -28.29 -11.90 41.02
CA LYS A 377 -29.23 -11.42 40.03
C LYS A 377 -28.52 -10.59 38.98
N LYS A 378 -27.71 -9.62 39.42
CA LYS A 378 -26.95 -8.77 38.49
C LYS A 378 -25.88 -9.56 37.73
N ALA A 379 -25.21 -10.52 38.37
CA ALA A 379 -24.28 -11.44 37.72
C ALA A 379 -24.96 -12.19 36.57
N TYR A 380 -26.15 -12.72 36.80
CA TYR A 380 -26.90 -13.45 35.78
C TYR A 380 -27.37 -12.56 34.64
N GLU A 381 -27.91 -11.37 34.90
CA GLU A 381 -28.32 -10.39 33.89
C GLU A 381 -27.17 -10.01 32.94
N ILE A 382 -25.96 -9.88 33.49
CA ILE A 382 -24.78 -9.56 32.68
C ILE A 382 -24.32 -10.77 31.85
N LEU A 383 -24.25 -11.96 32.50
CA LEU A 383 -23.81 -13.20 31.84
C LEU A 383 -24.74 -13.59 30.69
N LEU A 384 -26.04 -13.37 30.78
CA LEU A 384 -27.01 -13.66 29.70
C LEU A 384 -26.62 -12.95 28.38
N LYS A 385 -25.93 -11.81 28.44
CA LYS A 385 -25.48 -11.10 27.24
C LYS A 385 -24.39 -11.82 26.48
N THR A 386 -23.71 -12.80 27.09
CA THR A 386 -22.63 -13.59 26.46
C THR A 386 -23.14 -14.89 25.85
N LEU A 387 -24.29 -15.40 26.29
CA LEU A 387 -24.77 -16.75 25.94
C LEU A 387 -25.30 -16.89 24.50
N HIS A 388 -25.49 -15.77 23.77
CA HIS A 388 -25.90 -15.81 22.38
C HIS A 388 -24.77 -16.29 21.46
N ASP A 389 -23.52 -16.13 21.85
CA ASP A 389 -22.35 -16.64 21.11
C ASP A 389 -22.11 -18.11 21.49
N LYS A 390 -22.25 -18.99 20.51
CA LYS A 390 -22.14 -20.45 20.71
C LYS A 390 -20.70 -20.89 21.01
N GLU A 391 -19.72 -20.24 20.46
CA GLU A 391 -18.30 -20.57 20.67
C GLU A 391 -17.91 -20.19 22.09
N PHE A 392 -18.21 -18.97 22.50
CA PHE A 392 -17.94 -18.49 23.85
C PHE A 392 -18.67 -19.31 24.92
N SER A 393 -19.99 -19.49 24.77
CA SER A 393 -20.83 -20.22 25.76
C SER A 393 -20.52 -21.72 25.86
N SER A 394 -19.83 -22.30 24.87
CA SER A 394 -19.37 -23.68 24.93
C SER A 394 -18.04 -23.88 25.68
N SER A 395 -17.32 -22.80 26.01
CA SER A 395 -16.08 -22.87 26.78
C SER A 395 -16.31 -23.41 28.19
N ASP A 396 -15.29 -24.08 28.74
CA ASP A 396 -15.40 -24.68 30.07
C ASP A 396 -15.57 -23.61 31.15
N GLU A 397 -14.89 -22.48 31.03
CA GLU A 397 -14.96 -21.37 31.98
C GLU A 397 -16.37 -20.72 31.98
N SER A 398 -16.93 -20.42 30.80
CA SER A 398 -18.29 -19.88 30.70
C SER A 398 -19.33 -20.80 31.30
N LYS A 399 -19.22 -22.12 31.08
CA LYS A 399 -20.11 -23.12 31.70
C LYS A 399 -19.95 -23.18 33.24
N GLU A 400 -18.74 -23.08 33.75
CA GLU A 400 -18.46 -23.07 35.20
C GLU A 400 -19.07 -21.83 35.83
N HIS A 401 -18.86 -20.66 35.26
CA HIS A 401 -19.43 -19.40 35.73
C HIS A 401 -20.97 -19.42 35.70
N LEU A 402 -21.57 -19.89 34.60
CA LEU A 402 -23.02 -20.01 34.47
C LEU A 402 -23.60 -20.91 35.59
N LYS A 403 -23.01 -22.11 35.75
CA LYS A 403 -23.46 -23.05 36.80
C LYS A 403 -23.35 -22.48 38.18
N ALA A 404 -22.27 -21.76 38.48
CA ALA A 404 -22.07 -21.14 39.79
C ALA A 404 -23.11 -20.02 40.06
N ILE A 405 -23.35 -19.18 39.09
CA ILE A 405 -24.29 -18.05 39.16
C ILE A 405 -25.74 -18.56 39.24
N GLU A 406 -26.13 -19.58 38.46
CA GLU A 406 -27.46 -20.20 38.56
C GLU A 406 -27.73 -20.85 39.94
N LYS A 407 -26.68 -21.48 40.51
CA LYS A 407 -26.78 -22.03 41.86
C LYS A 407 -26.96 -20.93 42.91
N CYS A 408 -26.29 -19.80 42.73
CA CYS A 408 -26.41 -18.64 43.61
C CYS A 408 -27.82 -18.04 43.59
N LEU A 409 -28.48 -18.01 42.43
CA LEU A 409 -29.87 -17.49 42.30
C LEU A 409 -30.93 -18.33 43.05
N LYS A 410 -30.60 -19.60 43.37
CA LYS A 410 -31.53 -20.54 44.02
C LYS A 410 -31.37 -20.53 45.55
N GLN A 411 -30.38 -19.81 46.06
CA GLN A 411 -30.13 -19.66 47.51
C GLN A 411 -30.77 -18.36 48.04
#